data_b6b741fde3301ff49de40f9768f20268
#
_entry.id   b6b741fde3301ff49de40f9768f20268
#
_cell.length_a   1.000
_cell.length_b   1.000
_cell.length_c   1.000
_cell.angle_alpha   90.00
_cell.angle_beta   90.00
_cell.angle_gamma   90.00
#
_symmetry.space_group_name_H-M   'P 1'
#
loop_
_entity.id
_entity.type
_entity.pdbx_description
1 polymer ?
#
loop_
_entity_poly.entity_id
_entity_poly.type
_entity_poly.pdbx_seq_one_letter_code
_entity_poly.pdbx_strand_id
1 'polypeptide(L)'
;EIETPLLSAPTLEGSRSFVVPSRIYKGSFYSLPQSPQQYKQLLMVGGFEKYFQFARCMRDEDTRGDRQPEFTQLDMEMSFVSEEEVISLNENLLIEVVKNFYPEKRIQEIPFPRISYKEAMEKYGNDRPDIREDKDDENLLAFLWVVDFPMFEETGEDNFDGTGKWTFTHNPFSKPKEEHFGDFMNKENIGEILTTQY
;
A
#
# COMPACT_ATOMS: atom_id res chain seq x y z
N GLU A 1 16.74 8.27 7.46
CA GLU A 1 15.46 8.51 8.15
C GLU A 1 15.14 10.00 8.16
N ILE A 2 13.89 10.37 7.83
CA ILE A 2 13.43 11.77 7.84
C ILE A 2 12.03 11.80 8.43
N GLU A 3 11.85 12.48 9.54
CA GLU A 3 10.54 12.70 10.15
C GLU A 3 9.81 13.86 9.47
N THR A 4 8.50 13.74 9.30
CA THR A 4 7.64 14.74 8.68
C THR A 4 6.67 15.36 9.70
N PRO A 5 6.17 16.60 9.46
CA PRO A 5 5.27 17.26 10.38
C PRO A 5 3.95 16.53 10.61
N LEU A 6 3.46 16.55 11.86
CA LEU A 6 2.12 16.06 12.21
C LEU A 6 1.03 17.13 12.01
N LEU A 7 1.35 18.42 12.12
CA LEU A 7 0.42 19.48 11.83
C LEU A 7 0.56 19.89 10.36
N SER A 8 -0.41 19.53 9.54
CA SER A 8 -0.39 19.74 8.09
C SER A 8 -1.68 20.39 7.56
N ALA A 9 -1.72 20.63 6.26
CA ALA A 9 -2.95 20.95 5.57
C ALA A 9 -3.76 19.66 5.30
N PRO A 10 -5.10 19.74 5.25
CA PRO A 10 -5.91 18.59 4.88
C PRO A 10 -5.64 18.17 3.44
N THR A 11 -5.71 16.87 3.19
CA THR A 11 -5.74 16.28 1.86
C THR A 11 -7.19 16.03 1.46
N LEU A 12 -7.49 16.14 0.17
CA LEU A 12 -8.85 15.87 -0.36
C LEU A 12 -9.11 14.36 -0.55
N GLU A 13 -8.08 13.56 -0.41
CA GLU A 13 -8.12 12.12 -0.65
C GLU A 13 -8.03 11.32 0.66
N GLY A 14 -8.61 10.13 0.65
CA GLY A 14 -8.58 9.18 1.76
C GLY A 14 -9.76 9.35 2.72
N SER A 15 -9.56 8.93 3.95
CA SER A 15 -10.55 9.00 5.03
C SER A 15 -10.77 10.43 5.53
N ARG A 16 -11.73 10.61 6.43
CA ARG A 16 -11.85 11.88 7.17
C ARG A 16 -10.60 12.10 8.01
N SER A 17 -10.19 13.37 8.11
CA SER A 17 -9.03 13.78 8.89
C SER A 17 -9.44 14.25 10.28
N PHE A 18 -8.67 13.89 11.28
CA PHE A 18 -8.72 14.59 12.57
C PHE A 18 -8.14 15.98 12.41
N VAL A 19 -8.79 16.98 13.05
CA VAL A 19 -8.39 18.38 12.94
C VAL A 19 -8.03 18.98 14.29
N VAL A 20 -7.07 19.89 14.26
CA VAL A 20 -6.62 20.66 15.42
C VAL A 20 -6.92 22.16 15.17
N PRO A 21 -7.74 22.83 16.00
CA PRO A 21 -8.04 24.23 15.81
C PRO A 21 -6.79 25.10 15.92
N SER A 22 -6.67 26.09 15.00
CA SER A 22 -5.60 27.08 15.10
C SER A 22 -5.86 28.04 16.25
N ARG A 23 -4.90 28.21 17.13
CA ARG A 23 -4.98 29.20 18.22
C ARG A 23 -4.90 30.63 17.70
N ILE A 24 -4.20 30.83 16.58
CA ILE A 24 -3.89 32.16 16.04
C ILE A 24 -4.96 32.62 15.04
N TYR A 25 -5.41 31.73 14.16
CA TYR A 25 -6.32 32.06 13.09
C TYR A 25 -7.71 31.48 13.37
N LYS A 26 -8.67 32.38 13.70
CA LYS A 26 -10.06 31.97 13.93
C LYS A 26 -10.67 31.32 12.69
N GLY A 27 -11.30 30.14 12.90
CA GLY A 27 -11.94 29.38 11.82
C GLY A 27 -10.99 28.57 10.95
N SER A 28 -9.70 28.57 11.26
CA SER A 28 -8.70 27.73 10.59
C SER A 28 -8.30 26.55 11.45
N PHE A 29 -7.94 25.45 10.79
CA PHE A 29 -7.59 24.19 11.42
C PHE A 29 -6.35 23.63 10.75
N TYR A 30 -5.53 22.95 11.55
CA TYR A 30 -4.55 22.00 11.04
C TYR A 30 -5.21 20.63 10.88
N SER A 31 -4.72 19.83 9.96
CA SER A 31 -5.08 18.43 9.81
C SER A 31 -3.98 17.53 10.38
N LEU A 32 -4.35 16.46 11.05
CA LEU A 32 -3.43 15.38 11.38
C LEU A 32 -3.23 14.48 10.15
N PRO A 33 -2.01 13.95 9.91
CA PRO A 33 -1.69 13.26 8.68
C PRO A 33 -2.33 11.87 8.63
N GLN A 34 -2.93 11.52 7.51
CA GLN A 34 -3.39 10.18 7.21
C GLN A 34 -2.23 9.28 6.75
N SER A 35 -1.22 9.90 6.16
CA SER A 35 0.06 9.33 5.76
C SER A 35 1.03 10.48 5.43
N PRO A 36 2.36 10.24 5.36
CA PRO A 36 3.32 11.27 4.98
C PRO A 36 3.42 11.49 3.46
N GLN A 37 2.41 11.10 2.68
CA GLN A 37 2.46 11.04 1.21
C GLN A 37 2.93 12.33 0.54
N GLN A 38 2.39 13.48 0.92
CA GLN A 38 2.79 14.77 0.33
C GLN A 38 4.26 15.09 0.61
N TYR A 39 4.69 14.87 1.85
CA TYR A 39 6.05 15.20 2.27
C TYR A 39 7.09 14.29 1.63
N LYS A 40 6.82 12.99 1.55
CA LYS A 40 7.76 12.07 0.89
C LYS A 40 7.88 12.34 -0.61
N GLN A 41 6.79 12.71 -1.29
CA GLN A 41 6.85 13.15 -2.68
C GLN A 41 7.71 14.41 -2.85
N LEU A 42 7.55 15.41 -1.95
CA LEU A 42 8.39 16.61 -1.97
C LEU A 42 9.86 16.29 -1.72
N LEU A 43 10.17 15.32 -0.87
CA LEU A 43 11.54 14.85 -0.65
C LEU A 43 12.14 14.24 -1.93
N MET A 44 11.37 13.38 -2.63
CA MET A 44 11.80 12.80 -3.91
C MET A 44 12.04 13.90 -4.97
N VAL A 45 11.12 14.86 -5.11
CA VAL A 45 11.29 16.02 -5.99
C VAL A 45 12.50 16.87 -5.60
N GLY A 46 12.76 16.98 -4.28
CA GLY A 46 13.93 17.66 -3.72
C GLY A 46 15.27 16.94 -3.91
N GLY A 47 15.27 15.74 -4.56
CA GLY A 47 16.47 14.99 -4.89
C GLY A 47 16.90 13.94 -3.87
N PHE A 48 16.06 13.61 -2.90
CA PHE A 48 16.30 12.45 -2.06
C PHE A 48 15.94 11.18 -2.82
N GLU A 49 16.90 10.29 -3.00
CA GLU A 49 16.68 9.04 -3.74
C GLU A 49 16.08 7.93 -2.88
N LYS A 50 16.29 8.00 -1.57
CA LYS A 50 15.77 7.02 -0.60
C LYS A 50 15.33 7.72 0.68
N TYR A 51 14.14 7.36 1.14
CA TYR A 51 13.52 7.89 2.34
C TYR A 51 12.88 6.75 3.12
N PHE A 52 12.91 6.84 4.45
CA PHE A 52 12.01 6.09 5.31
C PHE A 52 11.75 6.84 6.61
N GLN A 53 10.61 6.54 7.23
CA GLN A 53 10.30 6.93 8.61
C GLN A 53 9.28 5.99 9.25
N PHE A 54 9.25 6.00 10.58
CA PHE A 54 8.15 5.43 11.34
C PHE A 54 7.08 6.51 11.51
N ALA A 55 6.16 6.59 10.55
CA ALA A 55 5.19 7.66 10.44
C ALA A 55 3.97 7.40 11.33
N ARG A 56 3.61 8.37 12.18
CA ARG A 56 2.32 8.38 12.87
C ARG A 56 1.22 8.79 11.89
N CYS A 57 0.24 7.90 11.74
CA CYS A 57 -0.89 8.09 10.82
C CYS A 57 -2.19 8.08 11.59
N MET A 58 -3.11 8.95 11.19
CA MET A 58 -4.38 9.13 11.87
C MET A 58 -5.51 9.21 10.84
N ARG A 59 -6.46 8.26 10.92
CA ARG A 59 -7.59 8.17 10.00
C ARG A 59 -8.88 8.06 10.77
N ASP A 60 -9.80 8.98 10.53
CA ASP A 60 -11.15 8.97 11.12
C ASP A 60 -12.04 8.03 10.28
N GLU A 61 -11.86 6.75 10.51
CA GLU A 61 -12.59 5.65 9.87
C GLU A 61 -13.21 4.73 10.92
N ASP A 62 -14.22 3.99 10.51
CA ASP A 62 -14.78 2.94 11.34
C ASP A 62 -13.73 1.83 11.59
N THR A 63 -13.59 1.44 12.83
CA THR A 63 -12.67 0.35 13.21
C THR A 63 -13.17 -0.98 12.67
N ARG A 64 -12.31 -1.74 12.03
CA ARG A 64 -12.58 -3.08 11.49
C ARG A 64 -11.44 -4.02 11.81
N GLY A 65 -11.73 -5.16 12.41
CA GLY A 65 -10.72 -6.14 12.78
C GLY A 65 -9.69 -5.52 13.73
N ASP A 66 -8.43 -5.50 13.30
CA ASP A 66 -7.29 -4.93 14.06
C ASP A 66 -6.93 -3.48 13.67
N ARG A 67 -7.72 -2.84 12.79
CA ARG A 67 -7.48 -1.46 12.35
C ARG A 67 -7.85 -0.47 13.44
N GLN A 68 -6.93 0.45 13.72
CA GLN A 68 -7.07 1.52 14.69
C GLN A 68 -7.05 2.88 13.99
N PRO A 69 -7.75 3.91 14.54
CA PRO A 69 -7.73 5.25 13.96
C PRO A 69 -6.37 5.94 14.07
N GLU A 70 -5.52 5.51 14.99
CA GLU A 70 -4.12 5.92 15.13
C GLU A 70 -3.22 4.70 15.00
N PHE A 71 -2.25 4.76 14.11
CA PHE A 71 -1.30 3.67 13.88
C PHE A 71 0.04 4.19 13.35
N THR A 72 1.04 3.33 13.35
CA THR A 72 2.38 3.65 12.84
C THR A 72 2.64 2.87 11.57
N GLN A 73 3.15 3.54 10.53
CA GLN A 73 3.63 2.93 9.31
C GLN A 73 5.16 2.96 9.29
N LEU A 74 5.79 1.87 8.89
CA LEU A 74 7.12 1.96 8.29
C LEU A 74 6.89 2.41 6.84
N ASP A 75 7.11 3.69 6.60
CA ASP A 75 6.89 4.30 5.29
C ASP A 75 8.23 4.48 4.58
N MET A 76 8.31 3.98 3.36
CA MET A 76 9.52 4.01 2.54
C MET A 76 9.21 4.54 1.15
N GLU A 77 10.16 5.30 0.58
CA GLU A 77 10.09 5.79 -0.78
C GLU A 77 11.45 5.70 -1.45
N MET A 78 11.49 5.25 -2.69
CA MET A 78 12.71 5.11 -3.47
C MET A 78 12.51 5.60 -4.90
N SER A 79 13.47 6.37 -5.42
CA SER A 79 13.49 6.82 -6.80
C SER A 79 14.29 5.87 -7.67
N PHE A 80 13.95 5.79 -8.96
CA PHE A 80 14.69 5.06 -9.99
C PHE A 80 14.84 3.55 -9.73
N VAL A 81 13.85 2.95 -9.09
CA VAL A 81 13.80 1.52 -8.80
C VAL A 81 12.69 0.82 -9.57
N SER A 82 12.91 -0.46 -9.82
CA SER A 82 11.91 -1.37 -10.37
C SER A 82 11.05 -2.00 -9.26
N GLU A 83 9.94 -2.62 -9.65
CA GLU A 83 9.09 -3.43 -8.76
C GLU A 83 9.93 -4.52 -8.06
N GLU A 84 10.80 -5.21 -8.81
CA GLU A 84 11.66 -6.27 -8.29
C GLU A 84 12.62 -5.80 -7.21
N GLU A 85 13.17 -4.59 -7.34
CA GLU A 85 14.07 -4.02 -6.34
C GLU A 85 13.33 -3.68 -5.05
N VAL A 86 12.07 -3.23 -5.16
CA VAL A 86 11.22 -2.94 -3.99
C VAL A 86 10.80 -4.23 -3.30
N ILE A 87 10.37 -5.26 -4.05
CA ILE A 87 10.04 -6.59 -3.52
C ILE A 87 11.26 -7.18 -2.80
N SER A 88 12.42 -7.20 -3.46
CA SER A 88 13.65 -7.75 -2.88
C SER A 88 14.08 -7.04 -1.59
N LEU A 89 13.94 -5.71 -1.53
CA LEU A 89 14.24 -4.95 -0.32
C LEU A 89 13.33 -5.36 0.83
N ASN A 90 12.02 -5.44 0.59
CA ASN A 90 11.04 -5.79 1.62
C ASN A 90 11.18 -7.25 2.06
N GLU A 91 11.44 -8.17 1.13
CA GLU A 91 11.69 -9.58 1.44
C GLU A 91 12.91 -9.74 2.36
N ASN A 92 14.03 -9.11 2.00
CA ASN A 92 15.23 -9.13 2.83
C ASN A 92 14.99 -8.51 4.21
N LEU A 93 14.23 -7.40 4.28
CA LEU A 93 13.88 -6.77 5.55
C LEU A 93 13.07 -7.73 6.44
N LEU A 94 12.06 -8.40 5.89
CA LEU A 94 11.24 -9.36 6.65
C LEU A 94 12.06 -10.55 7.13
N ILE A 95 12.93 -11.10 6.28
CA ILE A 95 13.84 -12.19 6.63
C ILE A 95 14.75 -11.79 7.80
N GLU A 96 15.36 -10.60 7.73
CA GLU A 96 16.24 -10.11 8.80
C GLU A 96 15.46 -9.80 10.10
N VAL A 97 14.24 -9.29 10.01
CA VAL A 97 13.37 -9.08 11.18
C VAL A 97 13.05 -10.42 11.85
N VAL A 98 12.63 -11.43 11.10
CA VAL A 98 12.34 -12.76 11.67
C VAL A 98 13.60 -13.33 12.32
N LYS A 99 14.70 -13.36 11.60
CA LYS A 99 15.96 -13.94 12.06
C LYS A 99 16.52 -13.29 13.35
N ASN A 100 16.40 -11.96 13.48
CA ASN A 100 17.01 -11.25 14.58
C ASN A 100 16.08 -11.09 15.80
N PHE A 101 14.78 -11.05 15.61
CA PHE A 101 13.82 -10.78 16.68
C PHE A 101 12.93 -11.97 17.04
N TYR A 102 12.85 -12.96 16.17
CA TYR A 102 12.01 -14.16 16.37
C TYR A 102 12.78 -15.43 16.02
N PRO A 103 13.91 -15.71 16.71
CA PRO A 103 14.79 -16.84 16.37
C PRO A 103 14.13 -18.22 16.51
N GLU A 104 13.01 -18.31 17.24
CA GLU A 104 12.19 -19.53 17.35
C GLU A 104 11.30 -19.75 16.13
N LYS A 105 11.06 -18.72 15.32
CA LYS A 105 10.26 -18.83 14.11
C LYS A 105 11.10 -19.31 12.93
N ARG A 106 10.46 -20.02 12.03
CA ARG A 106 11.07 -20.46 10.77
C ARG A 106 10.24 -20.02 9.57
N ILE A 107 10.89 -19.54 8.56
CA ILE A 107 10.26 -19.17 7.29
C ILE A 107 10.19 -20.44 6.43
N GLN A 108 9.00 -20.74 5.91
CA GLN A 108 8.72 -21.96 5.15
C GLN A 108 9.54 -22.03 3.86
N GLU A 109 9.63 -20.95 3.12
CA GLU A 109 10.29 -20.87 1.82
C GLU A 109 10.99 -19.53 1.62
N ILE A 110 12.21 -19.55 1.08
CA ILE A 110 13.01 -18.39 0.67
C ILE A 110 13.66 -18.71 -0.69
N PRO A 111 13.52 -17.86 -1.70
CA PRO A 111 12.72 -16.64 -1.76
C PRO A 111 11.23 -16.90 -1.57
N PHE A 112 10.49 -15.87 -1.15
CA PHE A 112 9.04 -16.00 -0.95
C PHE A 112 8.36 -16.35 -2.27
N PRO A 113 7.45 -17.35 -2.30
CA PRO A 113 6.72 -17.70 -3.51
C PRO A 113 5.89 -16.52 -4.01
N ARG A 114 5.60 -16.51 -5.31
CA ARG A 114 4.80 -15.50 -5.97
C ARG A 114 3.62 -16.15 -6.67
N ILE A 115 2.45 -15.56 -6.52
CA ILE A 115 1.25 -15.93 -7.28
C ILE A 115 0.57 -14.67 -7.79
N SER A 116 -0.13 -14.78 -8.91
CA SER A 116 -0.95 -13.67 -9.39
C SER A 116 -2.19 -13.49 -8.51
N TYR A 117 -2.73 -12.28 -8.47
CA TYR A 117 -4.02 -12.01 -7.81
C TYR A 117 -5.11 -12.95 -8.31
N LYS A 118 -5.15 -13.20 -9.61
CA LYS A 118 -6.12 -14.11 -10.21
C LYS A 118 -6.00 -15.52 -9.65
N GLU A 119 -4.77 -16.06 -9.59
CA GLU A 119 -4.52 -17.40 -9.00
C GLU A 119 -4.87 -17.44 -7.51
N ALA A 120 -4.56 -16.37 -6.75
CA ALA A 120 -4.93 -16.28 -5.36
C ALA A 120 -6.46 -16.36 -5.16
N MET A 121 -7.20 -15.60 -5.95
CA MET A 121 -8.66 -15.60 -5.91
C MET A 121 -9.27 -16.92 -6.36
N GLU A 122 -8.76 -17.52 -7.43
CA GLU A 122 -9.26 -18.80 -7.95
C GLU A 122 -8.99 -19.96 -6.97
N LYS A 123 -7.80 -20.00 -6.37
CA LYS A 123 -7.38 -21.11 -5.52
C LYS A 123 -7.83 -20.98 -4.06
N TYR A 124 -7.83 -19.76 -3.53
CA TYR A 124 -8.04 -19.52 -2.10
C TYR A 124 -9.26 -18.63 -1.79
N GLY A 125 -9.83 -17.97 -2.80
CA GLY A 125 -10.97 -17.05 -2.64
C GLY A 125 -10.62 -15.73 -1.95
N ASN A 126 -9.35 -15.43 -1.78
CA ASN A 126 -8.87 -14.18 -1.19
C ASN A 126 -7.40 -13.91 -1.58
N ASP A 127 -6.96 -12.66 -1.42
CA ASP A 127 -5.61 -12.18 -1.71
C ASP A 127 -4.63 -12.30 -0.51
N ARG A 128 -5.06 -12.94 0.56
CA ARG A 128 -4.26 -13.13 1.80
C ARG A 128 -4.36 -14.57 2.27
N PRO A 129 -4.00 -15.55 1.44
CA PRO A 129 -4.14 -16.95 1.81
C PRO A 129 -3.14 -17.36 2.89
N ASP A 130 -3.55 -18.23 3.79
CA ASP A 130 -2.65 -18.97 4.65
C ASP A 130 -2.11 -20.18 3.89
N ILE A 131 -0.87 -20.08 3.44
CA ILE A 131 -0.16 -21.11 2.65
C ILE A 131 0.74 -21.99 3.49
N ARG A 132 0.68 -21.92 4.83
CA ARG A 132 1.49 -22.80 5.70
C ARG A 132 1.18 -24.26 5.42
N GLU A 133 2.22 -25.06 5.32
CA GLU A 133 2.13 -26.53 5.19
C GLU A 133 1.56 -27.17 6.46
N ASP A 134 1.98 -26.68 7.62
CA ASP A 134 1.47 -27.07 8.92
C ASP A 134 0.82 -25.83 9.61
N LYS A 135 -0.51 -25.83 9.65
CA LYS A 135 -1.28 -24.74 10.26
C LYS A 135 -1.30 -24.77 11.78
N ASP A 136 -0.96 -25.92 12.36
CA ASP A 136 -0.91 -26.11 13.80
C ASP A 136 0.46 -25.74 14.38
N ASP A 137 1.50 -25.59 13.53
CA ASP A 137 2.80 -25.09 13.95
C ASP A 137 2.79 -23.57 14.08
N GLU A 138 2.72 -23.09 15.31
CA GLU A 138 2.76 -21.65 15.61
C GLU A 138 4.11 -20.98 15.26
N ASN A 139 5.17 -21.75 15.08
CA ASN A 139 6.49 -21.22 14.73
C ASN A 139 6.75 -21.20 13.22
N LEU A 140 5.85 -21.73 12.42
CA LEU A 140 5.94 -21.71 10.97
C LEU A 140 5.37 -20.40 10.40
N LEU A 141 6.20 -19.65 9.68
CA LEU A 141 5.81 -18.46 8.93
C LEU A 141 5.88 -18.78 7.44
N ALA A 142 4.80 -18.52 6.72
CA ALA A 142 4.74 -18.68 5.27
C ALA A 142 4.39 -17.33 4.64
N PHE A 143 5.39 -16.65 4.12
CA PHE A 143 5.21 -15.41 3.38
C PHE A 143 4.92 -15.70 1.90
N LEU A 144 4.20 -14.80 1.27
CA LEU A 144 3.78 -14.89 -0.12
C LEU A 144 3.69 -13.49 -0.72
N TRP A 145 4.15 -13.33 -1.94
CA TRP A 145 3.86 -12.16 -2.75
C TRP A 145 2.65 -12.44 -3.64
N VAL A 146 1.60 -11.67 -3.49
CA VAL A 146 0.52 -11.62 -4.45
C VAL A 146 0.78 -10.44 -5.37
N VAL A 147 0.92 -10.71 -6.67
CA VAL A 147 1.27 -9.74 -7.71
C VAL A 147 0.19 -9.65 -8.76
N ASP A 148 0.35 -8.78 -9.74
CA ASP A 148 -0.59 -8.68 -10.87
C ASP A 148 -2.01 -8.31 -10.45
N PHE A 149 -2.14 -7.33 -9.54
CA PHE A 149 -3.45 -6.83 -9.14
C PHE A 149 -4.14 -6.11 -10.30
N PRO A 150 -5.47 -6.32 -10.48
CA PRO A 150 -6.23 -5.54 -11.45
C PRO A 150 -6.21 -4.06 -11.05
N MET A 151 -6.03 -3.19 -12.05
CA MET A 151 -6.05 -1.74 -11.81
C MET A 151 -7.47 -1.23 -11.58
N PHE A 152 -8.43 -1.82 -12.26
CA PHE A 152 -9.82 -1.40 -12.26
C PHE A 152 -10.76 -2.56 -11.90
N GLU A 153 -11.88 -2.21 -11.29
CA GLU A 153 -13.02 -3.10 -11.08
C GLU A 153 -14.30 -2.48 -11.64
N GLU A 154 -15.24 -3.33 -12.06
CA GLU A 154 -16.53 -2.87 -12.57
C GLU A 154 -17.52 -2.68 -11.41
N THR A 155 -18.08 -1.48 -11.31
CA THR A 155 -19.03 -1.11 -10.23
C THR A 155 -20.48 -1.41 -10.56
N GLY A 156 -20.79 -1.78 -11.80
CA GLY A 156 -22.16 -2.05 -12.26
C GLY A 156 -23.03 -0.81 -12.51
N GLU A 157 -22.64 0.36 -12.01
CA GLU A 157 -23.31 1.66 -12.19
C GLU A 157 -22.31 2.69 -12.70
N ASP A 158 -22.81 3.73 -13.40
CA ASP A 158 -21.96 4.84 -13.82
C ASP A 158 -21.50 5.63 -12.58
N ASN A 159 -20.20 5.75 -12.41
CA ASN A 159 -19.62 6.51 -11.30
C ASN A 159 -19.86 8.00 -11.47
N PHE A 160 -20.08 8.66 -10.33
CA PHE A 160 -20.34 10.10 -10.28
C PHE A 160 -19.14 10.96 -10.76
N ASP A 161 -17.94 10.40 -10.73
CA ASP A 161 -16.68 11.05 -11.15
C ASP A 161 -16.45 11.01 -12.67
N GLY A 162 -17.37 10.41 -13.44
CA GLY A 162 -17.27 10.32 -14.89
C GLY A 162 -16.36 9.22 -15.40
N THR A 163 -15.92 8.29 -14.55
CA THR A 163 -15.13 7.10 -14.94
C THR A 163 -15.98 6.00 -15.56
N GLY A 164 -17.31 6.23 -15.72
CA GLY A 164 -18.24 5.26 -16.22
C GLY A 164 -18.47 4.13 -15.20
N LYS A 165 -18.48 2.88 -15.68
CA LYS A 165 -18.68 1.70 -14.83
C LYS A 165 -17.44 1.19 -14.13
N TRP A 166 -16.29 1.83 -14.33
CA TRP A 166 -15.01 1.39 -13.79
C TRP A 166 -14.54 2.28 -12.65
N THR A 167 -14.00 1.69 -11.60
CA THR A 167 -13.31 2.39 -10.52
C THR A 167 -11.94 1.75 -10.28
N PHE A 168 -11.04 2.46 -9.60
CA PHE A 168 -9.77 1.88 -9.19
C PHE A 168 -9.98 0.85 -8.08
N THR A 169 -9.36 -0.31 -8.23
CA THR A 169 -9.45 -1.39 -7.24
C THR A 169 -8.85 -0.99 -5.90
N HIS A 170 -7.70 -0.31 -5.90
CA HIS A 170 -7.01 0.08 -4.67
C HIS A 170 -6.75 1.59 -4.61
N ASN A 171 -5.94 2.11 -5.51
CA ASN A 171 -5.61 3.53 -5.55
C ASN A 171 -5.26 3.99 -6.97
N PRO A 172 -5.49 5.28 -7.28
CA PRO A 172 -5.21 5.84 -8.61
C PRO A 172 -3.71 6.07 -8.89
N PHE A 173 -2.84 5.86 -7.91
CA PHE A 173 -1.40 6.14 -8.02
C PHE A 173 -0.60 4.94 -8.51
N SER A 174 -1.19 3.74 -8.52
CA SER A 174 -0.53 2.53 -9.00
C SER A 174 -0.20 2.66 -10.48
N LYS A 175 1.03 2.32 -10.84
CA LYS A 175 1.47 2.31 -12.23
C LYS A 175 0.91 1.06 -12.93
N PRO A 176 0.32 1.18 -14.13
CA PRO A 176 0.00 0.00 -14.93
C PRO A 176 1.29 -0.71 -15.34
N LYS A 177 1.24 -2.03 -15.53
CA LYS A 177 2.34 -2.80 -16.09
C LYS A 177 2.67 -2.31 -17.50
N GLU A 178 3.93 -2.45 -17.92
CA GLU A 178 4.39 -1.87 -19.19
C GLU A 178 3.64 -2.42 -20.39
N GLU A 179 3.32 -3.70 -20.39
CA GLU A 179 2.52 -4.37 -21.43
C GLU A 179 1.10 -3.80 -21.55
N HIS A 180 0.54 -3.24 -20.48
CA HIS A 180 -0.81 -2.65 -20.45
C HIS A 180 -0.82 -1.13 -20.62
N PHE A 181 0.36 -0.50 -20.79
CA PHE A 181 0.43 0.96 -20.88
C PHE A 181 -0.31 1.52 -22.10
N GLY A 182 -0.28 0.79 -23.24
CA GLY A 182 -1.04 1.13 -24.44
C GLY A 182 -2.54 1.14 -24.20
N ASP A 183 -3.07 0.08 -23.62
CA ASP A 183 -4.49 -0.05 -23.28
C ASP A 183 -4.94 1.03 -22.30
N PHE A 184 -4.11 1.30 -21.28
CA PHE A 184 -4.37 2.37 -20.31
C PHE A 184 -4.48 3.75 -20.97
N MET A 185 -3.54 4.10 -21.84
CA MET A 185 -3.55 5.39 -22.54
C MET A 185 -4.70 5.54 -23.53
N ASN A 186 -5.08 4.46 -24.20
CA ASN A 186 -6.15 4.44 -25.17
C ASN A 186 -7.53 4.19 -24.54
N LYS A 187 -7.59 3.84 -23.25
CA LYS A 187 -8.81 3.43 -22.54
C LYS A 187 -9.46 2.18 -23.16
N GLU A 188 -8.64 1.24 -23.59
CA GLU A 188 -9.03 -0.05 -24.14
C GLU A 188 -8.81 -1.14 -23.09
N ASN A 189 -9.53 -2.26 -23.20
CA ASN A 189 -9.37 -3.45 -22.34
C ASN A 189 -9.24 -3.13 -20.83
N ILE A 190 -9.99 -2.15 -20.34
CA ILE A 190 -9.83 -1.57 -18.99
C ILE A 190 -9.82 -2.65 -17.90
N GLY A 191 -10.69 -3.66 -18.03
CA GLY A 191 -10.78 -4.75 -17.05
C GLY A 191 -9.59 -5.73 -17.05
N GLU A 192 -8.69 -5.63 -18.04
CA GLU A 192 -7.52 -6.50 -18.17
C GLU A 192 -6.22 -5.80 -17.73
N ILE A 193 -6.29 -4.50 -17.42
CA ILE A 193 -5.12 -3.71 -17.03
C ILE A 193 -4.64 -4.12 -15.63
N LEU A 194 -3.42 -4.59 -15.55
CA LEU A 194 -2.74 -4.98 -14.31
C LEU A 194 -1.79 -3.87 -13.82
N THR A 195 -1.61 -3.82 -12.52
CA THR A 195 -0.70 -2.87 -11.87
C THR A 195 0.59 -3.52 -11.39
N THR A 196 1.59 -2.69 -11.08
CA THR A 196 2.81 -3.08 -10.36
C THR A 196 2.61 -3.15 -8.85
N GLN A 197 1.37 -3.18 -8.36
CA GLN A 197 1.01 -3.32 -6.95
C GLN A 197 1.15 -4.76 -6.48
N TYR A 198 1.54 -4.95 -5.21
CA TYR A 198 1.70 -6.24 -4.53
C TYR A 198 1.40 -6.10 -3.05
#